data_e4e9e101dd321a7df833a706e24ca3a2
#
_entry.id   e4e9e101dd321a7df833a706e24ca3a2
#
_cell.length_a   1.000
_cell.length_b   1.000
_cell.length_c   1.000
_cell.angle_alpha   90.00
_cell.angle_beta   90.00
_cell.angle_gamma   90.00
#
_symmetry.space_group_name_H-M   'P 1'
#
loop_
_entity.id
_entity.type
_entity.pdbx_description
1 polymer ?
#
loop_
_entity_poly.entity_id
_entity_poly.type
_entity_poly.pdbx_seq_one_letter_code
_entity_poly.pdbx_strand_id
1 'polypeptide(L)'
;MSIDDRSTAPFPGASATAGAPGNGRAVIELGTQRLTPGEVALVAVGGARFHAPQATIDLLERARRVIDSVLADGLPSYGVNRGLGPMRDQEIPLDLQEQFQHFVLASHAAGVGEALSPAQSRAILAARLAGLAQGGSGVSVATFRALVALVDADITPVVTRFGSVGAADLAPLAAIGAVLVGRGSTFGPDGTRVPGAEALAAAGLEPATLGPKDALALVGANSGSIGLACLASLQLDTLVLSSDLVAAMTVEALGASLAPFDEVVAEARPMPGQVASAAAVREAVQGGDLQQGVIATISLQDALSIRTVPQVHGVLHQVASDLREILTVELNSPTDNPLVDVEAGVVRPTGNFSVLELAISAESTRLVLAHVGMLAERRIASLVQRVRSDRPLVDQIAAASSSAGFLTPVILANTASQVVVRLKHLANPLSTAGTTVGDGVEDHSSQAFAAVLATVEAIEATEILLAIETLLAADALSADIARRGSRRLGIGVAGLHGAVVDLTSALGSAEVAHDVVEKVRPLVAIAATAMSGHALRDATWHAQHEHLSDTTPADLVDDPGALRHRLRGSS
;
A
#
# COMPACT_ATOMS: atom_id res chain seq x y z
N MET A 1 15.80 15.81 7.05
CA MET A 1 16.19 14.44 7.43
C MET A 1 15.38 13.54 6.54
N SER A 2 16.01 12.87 5.60
CA SER A 2 15.42 12.07 4.53
C SER A 2 14.63 10.90 5.13
N ILE A 3 13.35 10.77 4.76
CA ILE A 3 12.57 9.55 5.04
C ILE A 3 13.06 8.53 4.02
N ASP A 4 13.98 7.67 4.47
CA ASP A 4 14.59 6.61 3.68
C ASP A 4 13.60 5.47 3.42
N ASP A 5 13.52 5.11 2.19
CA ASP A 5 13.20 3.90 1.43
C ASP A 5 12.98 2.59 2.27
N ARG A 6 11.93 2.54 3.12
CA ARG A 6 11.68 1.42 4.05
C ARG A 6 10.35 0.68 3.85
N SER A 7 9.74 0.78 2.67
CA SER A 7 8.48 0.08 2.39
C SER A 7 8.66 -0.96 1.28
N THR A 8 9.36 -2.05 1.56
CA THR A 8 9.40 -3.21 0.65
C THR A 8 9.27 -4.52 1.44
N ALA A 9 8.21 -4.67 2.22
CA ALA A 9 7.76 -6.01 2.60
C ALA A 9 7.13 -6.69 1.37
N PRO A 10 7.30 -8.00 1.16
CA PRO A 10 6.70 -8.70 0.02
C PRO A 10 5.18 -8.76 0.15
N PHE A 11 4.50 -8.56 -0.98
CA PHE A 11 3.04 -8.43 -1.04
C PHE A 11 2.37 -9.76 -1.40
N PRO A 12 1.30 -10.19 -0.70
CA PRO A 12 0.52 -11.38 -1.07
C PRO A 12 -0.50 -11.07 -2.18
N GLY A 13 -0.65 -11.96 -3.14
CA GLY A 13 -1.83 -12.00 -4.02
C GLY A 13 -1.65 -11.72 -5.53
N ALA A 14 -0.44 -11.84 -6.11
CA ALA A 14 -0.26 -11.70 -7.55
C ALA A 14 -0.33 -13.06 -8.27
N SER A 15 -1.25 -13.23 -9.24
CA SER A 15 -1.27 -14.37 -10.17
C SER A 15 -0.47 -14.00 -11.43
N ALA A 16 0.76 -14.50 -11.56
CA ALA A 16 1.57 -14.31 -12.76
C ALA A 16 1.65 -15.61 -13.55
N THR A 17 1.35 -15.57 -14.85
CA THR A 17 1.60 -16.69 -15.76
C THR A 17 3.08 -16.72 -16.14
N ALA A 18 3.75 -17.83 -15.92
CA ALA A 18 5.17 -18.01 -16.27
C ALA A 18 5.35 -17.96 -17.80
N GLY A 19 5.81 -16.83 -18.32
CA GLY A 19 6.27 -16.66 -19.70
C GLY A 19 7.73 -17.02 -19.84
N ALA A 20 8.17 -17.38 -21.06
CA ALA A 20 9.49 -17.91 -21.43
C ALA A 20 10.69 -17.06 -20.94
N PRO A 21 11.90 -17.65 -20.79
CA PRO A 21 13.00 -17.12 -19.99
C PRO A 21 13.66 -15.89 -20.60
N GLY A 22 13.50 -14.76 -19.95
CA GLY A 22 14.25 -13.53 -20.15
C GLY A 22 14.23 -12.74 -18.84
N ASN A 23 15.34 -12.64 -18.18
CA ASN A 23 15.61 -11.89 -16.95
C ASN A 23 14.82 -12.24 -15.65
N GLY A 24 14.20 -13.40 -15.53
CA GLY A 24 13.63 -13.86 -14.25
C GLY A 24 12.39 -13.08 -13.71
N ARG A 25 11.91 -12.04 -14.42
CA ARG A 25 10.73 -11.25 -14.00
C ARG A 25 9.44 -11.88 -14.52
N ALA A 26 8.40 -11.85 -13.68
CA ALA A 26 7.06 -12.25 -14.10
C ALA A 26 6.55 -11.33 -15.23
N VAL A 27 5.67 -11.86 -16.09
CA VAL A 27 5.05 -11.12 -17.18
C VAL A 27 3.56 -11.02 -16.91
N ILE A 28 3.02 -9.80 -16.90
CA ILE A 28 1.61 -9.50 -16.66
C ILE A 28 1.03 -8.94 -17.97
N GLU A 29 -0.05 -9.57 -18.45
CA GLU A 29 -0.73 -9.13 -19.67
C GLU A 29 -1.68 -7.95 -19.41
N LEU A 30 -1.55 -6.89 -20.22
CA LEU A 30 -2.42 -5.72 -20.17
C LEU A 30 -3.64 -5.87 -21.08
N GLY A 31 -4.83 -5.57 -20.54
CA GLY A 31 -6.07 -5.41 -21.31
C GLY A 31 -6.79 -6.71 -21.68
N THR A 32 -6.20 -7.89 -21.44
CA THR A 32 -6.83 -9.20 -21.74
C THR A 32 -7.28 -9.94 -20.49
N GLN A 33 -6.70 -9.61 -19.33
CA GLN A 33 -7.09 -10.15 -18.03
C GLN A 33 -7.39 -9.00 -17.06
N ARG A 34 -8.19 -9.28 -16.01
CA ARG A 34 -8.42 -8.31 -14.94
C ARG A 34 -7.17 -8.19 -14.09
N LEU A 35 -6.65 -6.98 -14.00
CA LEU A 35 -5.53 -6.66 -13.11
C LEU A 35 -6.00 -6.53 -11.66
N THR A 36 -5.13 -6.93 -10.75
CA THR A 36 -5.30 -6.81 -9.30
C THR A 36 -4.34 -5.77 -8.71
N PRO A 37 -4.62 -5.23 -7.52
CA PRO A 37 -3.66 -4.38 -6.81
C PRO A 37 -2.30 -5.06 -6.61
N GLY A 38 -2.28 -6.38 -6.38
CA GLY A 38 -1.04 -7.15 -6.22
C GLY A 38 -0.15 -7.15 -7.46
N GLU A 39 -0.73 -7.24 -8.66
CA GLU A 39 0.04 -7.19 -9.91
C GLU A 39 0.64 -5.81 -10.16
N VAL A 40 -0.09 -4.72 -9.83
CA VAL A 40 0.44 -3.36 -9.87
C VAL A 40 1.62 -3.21 -8.90
N ALA A 41 1.49 -3.72 -7.69
CA ALA A 41 2.56 -3.69 -6.70
C ALA A 41 3.78 -4.51 -7.13
N LEU A 42 3.58 -5.68 -7.74
CA LEU A 42 4.67 -6.50 -8.25
C LEU A 42 5.49 -5.77 -9.33
N VAL A 43 4.84 -5.02 -10.23
CA VAL A 43 5.52 -4.13 -11.20
C VAL A 43 6.22 -2.99 -10.47
N ALA A 44 5.59 -2.39 -9.46
CA ALA A 44 6.12 -1.26 -8.71
C ALA A 44 7.44 -1.59 -7.99
N VAL A 45 7.59 -2.82 -7.49
CA VAL A 45 8.84 -3.27 -6.84
C VAL A 45 9.84 -3.91 -7.82
N GLY A 46 9.55 -3.92 -9.12
CA GLY A 46 10.44 -4.46 -10.15
C GLY A 46 10.42 -5.99 -10.29
N GLY A 47 9.46 -6.67 -9.64
CA GLY A 47 9.30 -8.13 -9.72
C GLY A 47 8.58 -8.60 -11.00
N ALA A 48 7.90 -7.71 -11.71
CA ALA A 48 7.22 -8.01 -12.96
C ALA A 48 7.40 -6.89 -14.00
N ARG A 49 7.07 -7.22 -15.24
CA ARG A 49 6.93 -6.29 -16.37
C ARG A 49 5.59 -6.50 -17.06
N PHE A 50 5.19 -5.52 -17.86
CA PHE A 50 3.97 -5.61 -18.64
C PHE A 50 4.24 -6.15 -20.06
N HIS A 51 3.27 -6.90 -20.54
CA HIS A 51 3.17 -7.28 -21.94
C HIS A 51 1.81 -6.84 -22.48
N ALA A 52 1.79 -6.19 -23.63
CA ALA A 52 0.54 -5.85 -24.32
C ALA A 52 0.30 -6.86 -25.44
N PRO A 53 -0.66 -7.78 -25.30
CA PRO A 53 -1.03 -8.71 -26.36
C PRO A 53 -1.56 -7.98 -27.60
N GLN A 54 -1.50 -8.64 -28.77
CA GLN A 54 -1.94 -8.04 -30.04
C GLN A 54 -3.40 -7.56 -29.96
N ALA A 55 -4.28 -8.28 -29.23
CA ALA A 55 -5.67 -7.87 -29.05
C ALA A 55 -5.80 -6.50 -28.37
N THR A 56 -4.94 -6.19 -27.40
CA THR A 56 -4.88 -4.88 -26.77
C THR A 56 -4.39 -3.81 -27.73
N ILE A 57 -3.35 -4.11 -28.52
CA ILE A 57 -2.86 -3.19 -29.56
C ILE A 57 -3.95 -2.90 -30.59
N ASP A 58 -4.67 -3.94 -31.06
CA ASP A 58 -5.77 -3.78 -32.01
C ASP A 58 -6.90 -2.91 -31.44
N LEU A 59 -7.20 -3.04 -30.14
CA LEU A 59 -8.17 -2.18 -29.46
C LEU A 59 -7.71 -0.71 -29.43
N LEU A 60 -6.46 -0.46 -29.07
CA LEU A 60 -5.88 0.88 -29.07
C LEU A 60 -5.88 1.50 -30.47
N GLU A 61 -5.57 0.73 -31.51
CA GLU A 61 -5.65 1.18 -32.91
C GLU A 61 -7.09 1.52 -33.32
N ARG A 62 -8.08 0.73 -32.89
CA ARG A 62 -9.50 1.06 -33.15
C ARG A 62 -9.90 2.37 -32.47
N ALA A 63 -9.51 2.52 -31.18
CA ALA A 63 -9.78 3.75 -30.44
C ALA A 63 -9.08 4.98 -31.07
N ARG A 64 -7.86 4.80 -31.56
CA ARG A 64 -7.10 5.85 -32.24
C ARG A 64 -7.78 6.29 -33.53
N ARG A 65 -8.29 5.37 -34.36
CA ARG A 65 -9.02 5.70 -35.58
C ARG A 65 -10.24 6.59 -35.32
N VAL A 66 -10.91 6.45 -34.17
CA VAL A 66 -12.00 7.37 -33.80
C VAL A 66 -11.49 8.79 -33.61
N ILE A 67 -10.36 8.98 -32.95
CA ILE A 67 -9.73 10.31 -32.79
C ILE A 67 -9.32 10.88 -34.15
N ASP A 68 -8.73 10.10 -35.01
CA ASP A 68 -8.30 10.54 -36.35
C ASP A 68 -9.51 10.93 -37.21
N SER A 69 -10.65 10.20 -37.13
CA SER A 69 -11.91 10.57 -37.80
C SER A 69 -12.47 11.91 -37.27
N VAL A 70 -12.53 12.10 -35.94
CA VAL A 70 -12.98 13.36 -35.32
C VAL A 70 -12.15 14.56 -35.80
N LEU A 71 -10.83 14.37 -35.94
CA LEU A 71 -9.95 15.40 -36.50
C LEU A 71 -10.20 15.66 -37.98
N ALA A 72 -10.35 14.61 -38.81
CA ALA A 72 -10.56 14.72 -40.23
C ALA A 72 -11.91 15.40 -40.54
N ASP A 73 -12.95 15.10 -39.75
CA ASP A 73 -14.28 15.68 -39.88
C ASP A 73 -14.39 17.10 -39.29
N GLY A 74 -13.34 17.59 -38.60
CA GLY A 74 -13.31 18.90 -37.95
C GLY A 74 -14.29 19.05 -36.79
N LEU A 75 -14.78 17.93 -36.23
CA LEU A 75 -15.75 17.94 -35.13
C LEU A 75 -15.10 18.49 -33.84
N PRO A 76 -15.70 19.52 -33.18
CA PRO A 76 -15.16 20.05 -31.94
C PRO A 76 -15.04 18.97 -30.87
N SER A 77 -13.83 18.74 -30.36
CA SER A 77 -13.59 17.74 -29.35
C SER A 77 -12.55 18.22 -28.33
N TYR A 78 -12.93 18.16 -27.06
CA TYR A 78 -12.10 18.57 -25.92
C TYR A 78 -10.76 17.83 -25.89
N GLY A 79 -9.65 18.59 -25.82
CA GLY A 79 -8.31 18.02 -25.77
C GLY A 79 -7.85 17.27 -27.02
N VAL A 80 -8.64 17.31 -28.10
CA VAL A 80 -8.31 16.78 -29.43
C VAL A 80 -7.98 17.96 -30.36
N ASN A 81 -8.97 18.78 -30.71
CA ASN A 81 -8.84 20.01 -31.50
C ASN A 81 -9.40 21.25 -30.78
N ARG A 82 -9.69 21.11 -29.49
CA ARG A 82 -10.03 22.18 -28.56
C ARG A 82 -9.10 22.13 -27.35
N GLY A 83 -8.91 23.28 -26.70
CA GLY A 83 -8.08 23.41 -25.49
C GLY A 83 -8.62 22.65 -24.29
N LEU A 84 -7.96 22.84 -23.13
CA LEU A 84 -8.30 22.19 -21.87
C LEU A 84 -8.69 23.21 -20.80
N GLY A 85 -9.51 22.80 -19.84
CA GLY A 85 -9.92 23.61 -18.71
C GLY A 85 -10.55 24.94 -19.15
N PRO A 86 -10.04 26.09 -18.70
CA PRO A 86 -10.54 27.40 -19.12
C PRO A 86 -10.46 27.67 -20.63
N MET A 87 -9.55 26.99 -21.33
CA MET A 87 -9.37 27.14 -22.79
C MET A 87 -10.20 26.14 -23.63
N ARG A 88 -11.15 25.43 -23.03
CA ARG A 88 -11.91 24.33 -23.65
C ARG A 88 -12.62 24.65 -24.96
N ASP A 89 -12.98 25.91 -25.16
CA ASP A 89 -13.69 26.39 -26.37
C ASP A 89 -12.74 26.94 -27.44
N GLN A 90 -11.45 27.08 -27.13
CA GLN A 90 -10.46 27.60 -28.07
C GLN A 90 -10.03 26.50 -29.04
N GLU A 91 -10.03 26.87 -30.33
CA GLU A 91 -9.58 25.97 -31.38
C GLU A 91 -8.06 25.84 -31.40
N ILE A 92 -7.57 24.60 -31.59
CA ILE A 92 -6.16 24.31 -31.79
C ILE A 92 -5.93 24.12 -33.28
N PRO A 93 -5.18 25.04 -33.94
CA PRO A 93 -4.82 24.89 -35.35
C PRO A 93 -4.08 23.57 -35.61
N LEU A 94 -4.30 22.97 -36.78
CA LEU A 94 -3.71 21.68 -37.14
C LEU A 94 -2.18 21.69 -37.13
N ASP A 95 -1.57 22.80 -37.51
CA ASP A 95 -0.13 23.01 -37.52
C ASP A 95 0.47 23.18 -36.10
N LEU A 96 -0.36 23.41 -35.09
CA LEU A 96 0.05 23.54 -33.67
C LEU A 96 -0.27 22.30 -32.83
N GLN A 97 -0.79 21.23 -33.41
CA GLN A 97 -1.22 20.05 -32.64
C GLN A 97 -0.09 19.39 -31.85
N GLU A 98 1.11 19.27 -32.41
CA GLU A 98 2.27 18.72 -31.71
C GLU A 98 2.73 19.63 -30.58
N GLN A 99 2.86 20.92 -30.85
CA GLN A 99 3.25 21.93 -29.84
C GLN A 99 2.24 21.98 -28.70
N PHE A 100 0.95 21.78 -29.00
CA PHE A 100 -0.09 21.69 -27.98
C PHE A 100 0.12 20.51 -27.02
N GLN A 101 0.53 19.34 -27.51
CA GLN A 101 0.81 18.21 -26.63
C GLN A 101 1.95 18.54 -25.65
N HIS A 102 3.03 19.12 -26.13
CA HIS A 102 4.14 19.59 -25.28
C HIS A 102 3.72 20.69 -24.31
N PHE A 103 2.86 21.61 -24.74
CA PHE A 103 2.29 22.64 -23.87
C PHE A 103 1.46 22.03 -22.74
N VAL A 104 0.60 21.06 -23.04
CA VAL A 104 -0.21 20.37 -22.02
C VAL A 104 0.69 19.75 -20.95
N LEU A 105 1.69 18.96 -21.33
CA LEU A 105 2.59 18.36 -20.36
C LEU A 105 3.36 19.41 -19.53
N ALA A 106 3.89 20.44 -20.18
CA ALA A 106 4.66 21.47 -19.51
C ALA A 106 3.82 22.31 -18.54
N SER A 107 2.59 22.63 -18.91
CA SER A 107 1.69 23.43 -18.07
C SER A 107 1.11 22.66 -16.89
N HIS A 108 1.03 21.33 -16.98
CA HIS A 108 0.52 20.47 -15.91
C HIS A 108 1.61 19.86 -15.04
N ALA A 109 2.90 19.88 -15.44
CA ALA A 109 4.02 19.41 -14.63
C ALA A 109 4.35 20.39 -13.49
N ALA A 110 3.38 20.67 -12.65
CA ALA A 110 3.41 21.69 -11.59
C ALA A 110 3.47 21.10 -10.18
N GLY A 111 3.75 19.80 -10.05
CA GLY A 111 3.86 19.14 -8.76
C GLY A 111 5.07 19.59 -7.96
N VAL A 112 4.91 19.74 -6.63
CA VAL A 112 5.94 20.25 -5.71
C VAL A 112 6.01 19.40 -4.42
N GLY A 113 7.01 19.69 -3.59
CA GLY A 113 7.24 19.02 -2.31
C GLY A 113 8.17 17.83 -2.43
N GLU A 114 8.13 16.95 -1.43
CA GLU A 114 8.95 15.74 -1.40
C GLU A 114 8.61 14.80 -2.55
N ALA A 115 9.61 14.11 -3.06
CA ALA A 115 9.39 13.05 -4.03
C ALA A 115 8.72 11.85 -3.35
N LEU A 116 7.80 11.24 -4.04
CA LEU A 116 7.31 9.90 -3.69
C LEU A 116 8.44 8.88 -3.82
N SER A 117 8.32 7.73 -3.19
CA SER A 117 9.32 6.66 -3.37
C SER A 117 9.34 6.14 -4.82
N PRO A 118 10.44 5.51 -5.27
CA PRO A 118 10.49 4.88 -6.58
C PRO A 118 9.37 3.86 -6.81
N ALA A 119 9.02 3.06 -5.78
CA ALA A 119 7.92 2.10 -5.86
C ALA A 119 6.55 2.80 -6.03
N GLN A 120 6.30 3.89 -5.30
CA GLN A 120 5.08 4.68 -5.44
C GLN A 120 4.97 5.30 -6.85
N SER A 121 6.05 5.86 -7.37
CA SER A 121 6.08 6.42 -8.72
C SER A 121 5.84 5.36 -9.80
N ARG A 122 6.43 4.16 -9.64
CA ARG A 122 6.18 3.02 -10.54
C ARG A 122 4.75 2.49 -10.45
N ALA A 123 4.14 2.46 -9.27
CA ALA A 123 2.74 2.07 -9.11
C ALA A 123 1.81 3.02 -9.87
N ILE A 124 2.08 4.33 -9.86
CA ILE A 124 1.34 5.33 -10.64
C ILE A 124 1.46 5.06 -12.14
N LEU A 125 2.68 4.82 -12.63
CA LEU A 125 2.92 4.47 -14.04
C LEU A 125 2.20 3.16 -14.42
N ALA A 126 2.26 2.14 -13.56
CA ALA A 126 1.60 0.86 -13.78
C ALA A 126 0.08 1.01 -13.82
N ALA A 127 -0.52 1.75 -12.90
CA ALA A 127 -1.96 2.04 -12.91
C ALA A 127 -2.38 2.85 -14.16
N ARG A 128 -1.53 3.78 -14.64
CA ARG A 128 -1.83 4.50 -15.89
C ARG A 128 -1.84 3.57 -17.09
N LEU A 129 -0.85 2.69 -17.21
CA LEU A 129 -0.80 1.68 -18.28
C LEU A 129 -2.00 0.75 -18.24
N ALA A 130 -2.45 0.35 -17.06
CA ALA A 130 -3.66 -0.47 -16.87
C ALA A 130 -4.91 0.20 -17.46
N GLY A 131 -5.17 1.47 -17.11
CA GLY A 131 -6.31 2.22 -17.64
C GLY A 131 -6.21 2.51 -19.14
N LEU A 132 -5.03 2.83 -19.66
CA LEU A 132 -4.81 3.04 -21.09
C LEU A 132 -5.10 1.78 -21.92
N ALA A 133 -4.72 0.61 -21.40
CA ALA A 133 -4.94 -0.68 -22.06
C ALA A 133 -6.43 -1.02 -22.29
N GLN A 134 -7.34 -0.33 -21.58
CA GLN A 134 -8.79 -0.49 -21.75
C GLN A 134 -9.36 0.20 -23.01
N GLY A 135 -8.52 0.93 -23.77
CA GLY A 135 -8.87 1.49 -25.09
C GLY A 135 -9.71 2.76 -25.09
N GLY A 136 -10.23 3.21 -23.94
CA GLY A 136 -11.12 4.39 -23.87
C GLY A 136 -10.43 5.75 -23.95
N SER A 137 -9.09 5.78 -23.89
CA SER A 137 -8.32 7.04 -23.92
C SER A 137 -8.10 7.61 -25.31
N GLY A 138 -8.06 6.76 -26.36
CA GLY A 138 -7.63 7.14 -27.69
C GLY A 138 -6.14 7.48 -27.81
N VAL A 139 -5.32 7.02 -26.85
CA VAL A 139 -3.85 7.16 -26.91
C VAL A 139 -3.30 6.47 -28.15
N SER A 140 -2.25 7.02 -28.75
CA SER A 140 -1.56 6.37 -29.84
C SER A 140 -0.81 5.12 -29.36
N VAL A 141 -0.74 4.09 -30.20
CA VAL A 141 0.04 2.86 -29.89
C VAL A 141 1.51 3.20 -29.63
N ALA A 142 2.06 4.19 -30.33
CA ALA A 142 3.43 4.63 -30.15
C ALA A 142 3.67 5.16 -28.72
N THR A 143 2.82 6.06 -28.24
CA THR A 143 2.87 6.61 -26.88
C THR A 143 2.66 5.53 -25.81
N PHE A 144 1.70 4.62 -26.03
CA PHE A 144 1.48 3.50 -25.12
C PHE A 144 2.71 2.58 -25.01
N ARG A 145 3.31 2.20 -26.15
CA ARG A 145 4.53 1.38 -26.17
C ARG A 145 5.74 2.08 -25.53
N ALA A 146 5.84 3.40 -25.71
CA ALA A 146 6.89 4.18 -25.07
C ALA A 146 6.74 4.17 -23.53
N LEU A 147 5.51 4.21 -22.99
CA LEU A 147 5.28 4.05 -21.54
C LEU A 147 5.63 2.64 -21.06
N VAL A 148 5.31 1.58 -21.83
CA VAL A 148 5.72 0.20 -21.50
C VAL A 148 7.24 0.11 -21.47
N ALA A 149 7.93 0.75 -22.42
CA ALA A 149 9.39 0.76 -22.49
C ALA A 149 10.05 1.42 -21.26
N LEU A 150 9.42 2.42 -20.63
CA LEU A 150 9.92 2.97 -19.36
C LEU A 150 9.93 1.91 -18.25
N VAL A 151 8.88 1.08 -18.17
CA VAL A 151 8.82 -0.02 -17.19
C VAL A 151 9.87 -1.09 -17.49
N ASP A 152 10.02 -1.48 -18.76
CA ASP A 152 10.99 -2.50 -19.17
C ASP A 152 12.45 -2.07 -18.95
N ALA A 153 12.73 -0.77 -19.08
CA ALA A 153 14.05 -0.17 -18.88
C ALA A 153 14.31 0.28 -17.43
N ASP A 154 13.38 0.00 -16.48
CA ASP A 154 13.45 0.47 -15.08
C ASP A 154 13.57 2.00 -14.93
N ILE A 155 13.15 2.77 -15.92
CA ILE A 155 13.14 4.22 -15.87
C ILE A 155 11.95 4.65 -15.00
N THR A 156 12.25 5.18 -13.81
CA THR A 156 11.24 5.59 -12.83
C THR A 156 11.17 7.11 -12.76
N PRO A 157 10.09 7.75 -13.26
CA PRO A 157 9.90 9.19 -13.15
C PRO A 157 9.81 9.64 -11.70
N VAL A 158 10.32 10.84 -11.40
CA VAL A 158 10.17 11.47 -10.09
C VAL A 158 8.81 12.15 -10.02
N VAL A 159 7.91 11.62 -9.21
CA VAL A 159 6.60 12.20 -8.90
C VAL A 159 6.67 12.83 -7.51
N THR A 160 6.00 13.97 -7.31
CA THR A 160 6.00 14.71 -6.06
C THR A 160 4.67 14.62 -5.32
N ARG A 161 4.72 14.90 -4.01
CA ARG A 161 3.62 14.71 -3.06
C ARG A 161 2.43 15.64 -3.29
N PHE A 162 2.66 16.87 -3.76
CA PHE A 162 1.62 17.88 -3.94
C PHE A 162 1.43 18.22 -5.42
N GLY A 163 0.17 18.31 -5.87
CA GLY A 163 -0.16 18.72 -7.24
C GLY A 163 -1.44 18.10 -7.79
N SER A 164 -2.14 17.26 -7.02
CA SER A 164 -3.44 16.74 -7.41
C SER A 164 -4.53 17.19 -6.44
N VAL A 165 -5.66 17.59 -7.00
CA VAL A 165 -6.92 17.84 -6.28
C VAL A 165 -7.91 16.69 -6.47
N GLY A 166 -7.59 15.70 -7.30
CA GLY A 166 -8.43 14.54 -7.58
C GLY A 166 -9.56 14.81 -8.60
N ALA A 167 -9.43 15.90 -9.37
CA ALA A 167 -10.15 16.11 -10.62
C ALA A 167 -9.23 15.71 -11.79
N ALA A 168 -8.87 14.45 -11.88
CA ALA A 168 -7.68 13.83 -12.44
C ALA A 168 -6.39 14.17 -11.66
N ASP A 169 -5.41 13.26 -11.67
CA ASP A 169 -4.10 13.44 -11.03
C ASP A 169 -3.12 14.12 -12.00
N LEU A 170 -3.48 15.34 -12.46
CA LEU A 170 -2.84 16.01 -13.58
C LEU A 170 -1.31 16.15 -13.39
N ALA A 171 -0.86 16.73 -12.29
CA ALA A 171 0.56 17.00 -12.08
C ALA A 171 1.41 15.72 -11.84
N PRO A 172 0.96 14.74 -11.03
CA PRO A 172 1.62 13.45 -10.95
C PRO A 172 1.80 12.76 -12.30
N LEU A 173 0.78 12.73 -13.13
CA LEU A 173 0.81 12.09 -14.44
C LEU A 173 1.59 12.93 -15.47
N ALA A 174 1.55 14.25 -15.40
CA ALA A 174 2.37 15.12 -16.23
C ALA A 174 3.87 14.96 -15.96
N ALA A 175 4.27 14.66 -14.72
CA ALA A 175 5.66 14.34 -14.40
C ALA A 175 6.13 13.07 -15.13
N ILE A 176 5.28 12.05 -15.25
CA ILE A 176 5.56 10.84 -16.03
C ILE A 176 5.64 11.18 -17.53
N GLY A 177 4.64 11.92 -18.05
CA GLY A 177 4.61 12.36 -19.44
C GLY A 177 5.81 13.23 -19.82
N ALA A 178 6.32 14.06 -18.90
CA ALA A 178 7.50 14.87 -19.12
C ALA A 178 8.74 14.00 -19.37
N VAL A 179 8.94 12.93 -18.58
CA VAL A 179 10.06 11.98 -18.80
C VAL A 179 9.93 11.30 -20.16
N LEU A 180 8.73 10.92 -20.54
CA LEU A 180 8.48 10.27 -21.83
C LEU A 180 8.94 11.11 -23.02
N VAL A 181 8.84 12.44 -22.94
CA VAL A 181 9.28 13.39 -23.98
C VAL A 181 10.70 13.94 -23.72
N GLY A 182 11.50 13.29 -22.89
CA GLY A 182 12.89 13.69 -22.61
C GLY A 182 13.03 14.88 -21.67
N ARG A 183 12.00 15.21 -20.89
CA ARG A 183 12.02 16.30 -19.90
C ARG A 183 11.88 15.71 -18.47
N GLY A 184 11.80 16.58 -17.47
CA GLY A 184 11.64 16.14 -16.07
C GLY A 184 12.84 15.38 -15.53
N SER A 185 12.62 14.59 -14.50
CA SER A 185 13.66 13.85 -13.79
C SER A 185 13.22 12.42 -13.48
N THR A 186 14.19 11.52 -13.37
CA THR A 186 14.04 10.11 -12.97
C THR A 186 14.89 9.82 -11.74
N PHE A 187 14.61 8.72 -11.06
CA PHE A 187 15.46 8.20 -10.00
C PHE A 187 16.66 7.45 -10.63
N GLY A 188 17.87 7.84 -10.22
CA GLY A 188 19.08 7.09 -10.50
C GLY A 188 19.29 5.93 -9.51
N PRO A 189 20.31 5.07 -9.76
CA PRO A 189 20.61 3.89 -8.92
C PRO A 189 20.81 4.21 -7.43
N ASP A 190 21.40 5.36 -7.14
CA ASP A 190 21.73 5.82 -5.77
C ASP A 190 20.66 6.74 -5.16
N GLY A 191 19.43 6.73 -5.72
CA GLY A 191 18.37 7.67 -5.33
C GLY A 191 18.62 9.11 -5.80
N THR A 192 19.70 9.37 -6.55
CA THR A 192 19.97 10.67 -7.18
C THR A 192 18.95 10.98 -8.27
N ARG A 193 18.83 12.27 -8.63
CA ARG A 193 17.96 12.68 -9.74
C ARG A 193 18.77 12.73 -11.04
N VAL A 194 18.26 12.07 -12.07
CA VAL A 194 18.83 12.04 -13.43
C VAL A 194 17.85 12.75 -14.38
N PRO A 195 18.30 13.65 -15.26
CA PRO A 195 17.45 14.25 -16.29
C PRO A 195 16.79 13.17 -17.17
N GLY A 196 15.50 13.37 -17.52
CA GLY A 196 14.75 12.41 -18.32
C GLY A 196 15.41 12.07 -19.67
N ALA A 197 15.97 13.05 -20.37
CA ALA A 197 16.68 12.83 -21.63
C ALA A 197 17.93 11.93 -21.46
N GLU A 198 18.67 12.11 -20.37
CA GLU A 198 19.86 11.29 -20.07
C GLU A 198 19.48 9.85 -19.73
N ALA A 199 18.40 9.66 -18.96
CA ALA A 199 17.89 8.35 -18.59
C ALA A 199 17.39 7.57 -19.82
N LEU A 200 16.65 8.23 -20.72
CA LEU A 200 16.19 7.64 -21.98
C LEU A 200 17.39 7.25 -22.85
N ALA A 201 18.35 8.16 -23.07
CA ALA A 201 19.52 7.90 -23.88
C ALA A 201 20.38 6.74 -23.32
N ALA A 202 20.55 6.67 -22.00
CA ALA A 202 21.28 5.57 -21.35
C ALA A 202 20.61 4.21 -21.57
N ALA A 203 19.28 4.19 -21.72
CA ALA A 203 18.50 2.98 -22.02
C ALA A 203 18.36 2.70 -23.54
N GLY A 204 18.93 3.54 -24.40
CA GLY A 204 18.77 3.43 -25.85
C GLY A 204 17.36 3.76 -26.34
N LEU A 205 16.61 4.58 -25.59
CA LEU A 205 15.27 5.02 -25.92
C LEU A 205 15.31 6.46 -26.44
N GLU A 206 14.50 6.73 -27.47
CA GLU A 206 14.29 8.09 -27.97
C GLU A 206 13.10 8.76 -27.27
N PRO A 207 13.13 10.09 -27.05
CA PRO A 207 11.97 10.83 -26.59
C PRO A 207 10.75 10.59 -27.51
N ALA A 208 9.59 10.35 -26.90
CA ALA A 208 8.36 10.07 -27.65
C ALA A 208 7.85 11.32 -28.36
N THR A 209 7.40 11.16 -29.61
CA THR A 209 6.62 12.17 -30.35
C THR A 209 5.15 11.93 -30.05
N LEU A 210 4.46 12.96 -29.54
CA LEU A 210 3.05 12.87 -29.17
C LEU A 210 2.14 13.34 -30.31
N GLY A 211 1.16 12.51 -30.63
CA GLY A 211 0.07 12.87 -31.55
C GLY A 211 -1.10 13.55 -30.80
N PRO A 212 -2.10 14.05 -31.57
CA PRO A 212 -3.29 14.67 -30.98
C PRO A 212 -3.94 13.81 -29.89
N LYS A 213 -4.35 14.42 -28.77
CA LYS A 213 -4.91 13.78 -27.58
C LYS A 213 -3.92 12.95 -26.73
N ASP A 214 -2.70 12.65 -27.19
CA ASP A 214 -1.78 11.81 -26.40
C ASP A 214 -1.43 12.45 -25.05
N ALA A 215 -1.16 13.75 -24.98
CA ALA A 215 -0.87 14.42 -23.73
C ALA A 215 -2.07 14.36 -22.75
N LEU A 216 -3.30 14.61 -23.23
CA LEU A 216 -4.49 14.48 -22.40
C LEU A 216 -4.70 13.02 -21.97
N ALA A 217 -4.47 12.05 -22.86
CA ALA A 217 -4.50 10.63 -22.52
C ALA A 217 -3.45 10.25 -21.49
N LEU A 218 -2.32 10.94 -21.40
CA LEU A 218 -1.33 10.73 -20.34
C LEU A 218 -1.82 11.24 -18.98
N VAL A 219 -2.47 12.41 -18.92
CA VAL A 219 -2.76 13.14 -17.66
C VAL A 219 -4.22 13.03 -17.19
N GLY A 220 -5.17 12.66 -18.05
CA GLY A 220 -6.61 12.79 -17.82
C GLY A 220 -7.26 11.66 -17.02
N ALA A 221 -6.60 11.13 -15.98
CA ALA A 221 -7.13 10.07 -15.12
C ALA A 221 -6.62 10.22 -13.68
N ASN A 222 -7.16 9.45 -12.73
CA ASN A 222 -6.69 9.41 -11.33
C ASN A 222 -5.76 8.21 -11.05
N SER A 223 -4.93 7.85 -12.02
CA SER A 223 -3.99 6.74 -11.87
C SER A 223 -2.93 6.96 -10.78
N GLY A 224 -2.67 8.23 -10.40
CA GLY A 224 -1.84 8.57 -9.26
C GLY A 224 -2.43 8.05 -7.95
N SER A 225 -3.69 8.40 -7.69
CA SER A 225 -4.44 7.94 -6.53
C SER A 225 -4.60 6.41 -6.52
N ILE A 226 -4.94 5.82 -7.68
CA ILE A 226 -5.16 4.38 -7.83
C ILE A 226 -3.85 3.61 -7.58
N GLY A 227 -2.73 4.01 -8.18
CA GLY A 227 -1.44 3.34 -8.02
C GLY A 227 -0.94 3.35 -6.57
N LEU A 228 -1.06 4.49 -5.89
CA LEU A 228 -0.73 4.61 -4.46
C LEU A 228 -1.64 3.73 -3.60
N ALA A 229 -2.95 3.72 -3.90
CA ALA A 229 -3.91 2.92 -3.16
C ALA A 229 -3.71 1.41 -3.36
N CYS A 230 -3.19 0.95 -4.51
CA CYS A 230 -2.80 -0.44 -4.71
C CYS A 230 -1.71 -0.87 -3.70
N LEU A 231 -0.69 -0.06 -3.51
CA LEU A 231 0.34 -0.34 -2.51
C LEU A 231 -0.22 -0.31 -1.09
N ALA A 232 -1.03 0.71 -0.77
CA ALA A 232 -1.67 0.85 0.54
C ALA A 232 -2.62 -0.32 0.85
N SER A 233 -3.34 -0.84 -0.15
CA SER A 233 -4.25 -1.98 0.01
C SER A 233 -3.52 -3.24 0.48
N LEU A 234 -2.34 -3.53 -0.06
CA LEU A 234 -1.56 -4.71 0.33
C LEU A 234 -0.93 -4.57 1.73
N GLN A 235 -0.48 -3.34 2.06
CA GLN A 235 -0.04 -3.05 3.42
C GLN A 235 -1.20 -3.21 4.41
N LEU A 236 -2.40 -2.75 4.04
CA LEU A 236 -3.61 -2.88 4.85
C LEU A 236 -4.01 -4.34 5.06
N ASP A 237 -3.91 -5.19 4.04
CA ASP A 237 -4.18 -6.63 4.15
C ASP A 237 -3.26 -7.29 5.19
N THR A 238 -1.97 -6.97 5.15
CA THR A 238 -1.00 -7.44 6.13
C THR A 238 -1.30 -6.88 7.52
N LEU A 239 -1.69 -5.60 7.62
CA LEU A 239 -2.03 -4.95 8.87
C LEU A 239 -3.28 -5.55 9.55
N VAL A 240 -4.28 -5.96 8.76
CA VAL A 240 -5.46 -6.70 9.24
C VAL A 240 -5.04 -7.94 10.01
N LEU A 241 -4.23 -8.79 9.39
CA LEU A 241 -3.72 -10.04 9.99
C LEU A 241 -2.84 -9.76 11.22
N SER A 242 -1.97 -8.76 11.12
CA SER A 242 -1.09 -8.32 12.21
C SER A 242 -1.88 -7.84 13.42
N SER A 243 -2.96 -7.10 13.21
CA SER A 243 -3.80 -6.56 14.28
C SER A 243 -4.44 -7.68 15.11
N ASP A 244 -4.96 -8.72 14.46
CA ASP A 244 -5.58 -9.85 15.14
C ASP A 244 -4.55 -10.71 15.89
N LEU A 245 -3.37 -10.97 15.29
CA LEU A 245 -2.30 -11.74 15.94
C LEU A 245 -1.74 -11.01 17.17
N VAL A 246 -1.50 -9.70 17.09
CA VAL A 246 -1.00 -8.90 18.21
C VAL A 246 -2.05 -8.82 19.33
N ALA A 247 -3.33 -8.69 18.98
CA ALA A 247 -4.41 -8.76 19.98
C ALA A 247 -4.46 -10.13 20.66
N ALA A 248 -4.30 -11.24 19.93
CA ALA A 248 -4.24 -12.59 20.49
C ALA A 248 -3.04 -12.75 21.46
N MET A 249 -1.87 -12.22 21.09
CA MET A 249 -0.69 -12.22 21.95
C MET A 249 -0.93 -11.43 23.24
N THR A 250 -1.58 -10.28 23.15
CA THR A 250 -1.96 -9.47 24.32
C THR A 250 -2.99 -10.16 25.21
N VAL A 251 -3.98 -10.85 24.62
CA VAL A 251 -4.95 -11.67 25.37
C VAL A 251 -4.24 -12.73 26.21
N GLU A 252 -3.29 -13.44 25.62
CA GLU A 252 -2.48 -14.40 26.38
C GLU A 252 -1.59 -13.75 27.44
N ALA A 253 -0.94 -12.64 27.10
CA ALA A 253 -0.05 -11.93 28.02
C ALA A 253 -0.79 -11.40 29.26
N LEU A 254 -2.02 -10.94 29.09
CA LEU A 254 -2.84 -10.47 30.20
C LEU A 254 -3.64 -11.57 30.90
N GLY A 255 -3.67 -12.81 30.37
CA GLY A 255 -4.52 -13.88 30.87
C GLY A 255 -6.02 -13.53 30.77
N ALA A 256 -6.39 -12.86 29.70
CA ALA A 256 -7.75 -12.38 29.48
C ALA A 256 -8.69 -13.51 29.00
N SER A 257 -10.00 -13.29 29.06
CA SER A 257 -11.00 -14.24 28.65
C SER A 257 -11.03 -14.41 27.13
N LEU A 258 -11.11 -15.66 26.66
CA LEU A 258 -11.31 -16.00 25.26
C LEU A 258 -12.78 -16.02 24.84
N ALA A 259 -13.72 -15.92 25.77
CA ALA A 259 -15.15 -15.99 25.49
C ALA A 259 -15.64 -14.95 24.44
N PRO A 260 -15.11 -13.71 24.35
CA PRO A 260 -15.52 -12.79 23.30
C PRO A 260 -15.20 -13.25 21.87
N PHE A 261 -14.30 -14.22 21.73
CA PHE A 261 -13.85 -14.77 20.45
C PHE A 261 -14.51 -16.09 20.10
N ASP A 262 -15.38 -16.64 20.97
CA ASP A 262 -16.07 -17.90 20.74
C ASP A 262 -16.96 -17.85 19.49
N GLU A 263 -17.06 -18.98 18.81
CA GLU A 263 -17.84 -19.13 17.58
C GLU A 263 -19.31 -18.77 17.80
N VAL A 264 -19.90 -19.24 18.91
CA VAL A 264 -21.29 -18.92 19.27
C VAL A 264 -21.53 -17.42 19.43
N VAL A 265 -20.53 -16.65 19.89
CA VAL A 265 -20.62 -15.19 20.02
C VAL A 265 -20.57 -14.52 18.64
N ALA A 266 -19.72 -15.03 17.75
CA ALA A 266 -19.64 -14.54 16.38
C ALA A 266 -20.91 -14.89 15.58
N GLU A 267 -21.48 -16.08 15.74
CA GLU A 267 -22.71 -16.53 15.11
C GLU A 267 -23.96 -15.76 15.61
N ALA A 268 -23.97 -15.37 16.88
CA ALA A 268 -25.07 -14.56 17.45
C ALA A 268 -25.21 -13.17 16.78
N ARG A 269 -24.13 -12.67 16.16
CA ARG A 269 -24.10 -11.42 15.36
C ARG A 269 -23.16 -11.63 14.17
N PRO A 270 -23.62 -12.26 13.09
CA PRO A 270 -22.75 -12.76 12.02
C PRO A 270 -22.32 -11.66 11.03
N MET A 271 -21.67 -10.60 11.52
CA MET A 271 -20.99 -9.61 10.69
C MET A 271 -19.71 -10.25 10.11
N PRO A 272 -19.52 -10.29 8.78
CA PRO A 272 -18.45 -11.07 8.16
C PRO A 272 -17.06 -10.78 8.71
N GLY A 273 -16.69 -9.51 8.84
CA GLY A 273 -15.40 -9.13 9.39
C GLY A 273 -15.24 -9.49 10.88
N GLN A 274 -16.32 -9.37 11.69
CA GLN A 274 -16.29 -9.79 13.10
C GLN A 274 -16.04 -11.29 13.22
N VAL A 275 -16.68 -12.09 12.37
CA VAL A 275 -16.48 -13.56 12.32
C VAL A 275 -15.03 -13.88 11.95
N ALA A 276 -14.49 -13.17 10.94
CA ALA A 276 -13.11 -13.38 10.48
C ALA A 276 -12.08 -13.02 11.57
N SER A 277 -12.20 -11.86 12.20
CA SER A 277 -11.29 -11.44 13.27
C SER A 277 -11.36 -12.38 14.49
N ALA A 278 -12.57 -12.79 14.91
CA ALA A 278 -12.71 -13.76 16.00
C ALA A 278 -12.06 -15.11 15.66
N ALA A 279 -12.20 -15.59 14.42
CA ALA A 279 -11.57 -16.81 13.95
C ALA A 279 -10.04 -16.72 13.95
N ALA A 280 -9.48 -15.61 13.47
CA ALA A 280 -8.04 -15.36 13.45
C ALA A 280 -7.44 -15.39 14.87
N VAL A 281 -8.10 -14.74 15.83
CA VAL A 281 -7.66 -14.77 17.24
C VAL A 281 -7.73 -16.19 17.81
N ARG A 282 -8.83 -16.95 17.55
CA ARG A 282 -8.94 -18.37 18.01
C ARG A 282 -7.82 -19.24 17.43
N GLU A 283 -7.51 -19.06 16.15
CA GLU A 283 -6.40 -19.78 15.50
C GLU A 283 -5.05 -19.44 16.16
N ALA A 284 -4.78 -18.17 16.40
CA ALA A 284 -3.52 -17.71 17.01
C ALA A 284 -3.29 -18.30 18.41
N VAL A 285 -4.34 -18.43 19.22
CA VAL A 285 -4.24 -18.98 20.60
C VAL A 285 -4.38 -20.50 20.68
N GLN A 286 -4.57 -21.19 19.55
CA GLN A 286 -4.81 -22.62 19.51
C GLN A 286 -3.67 -23.42 20.15
N GLY A 287 -3.99 -24.37 21.00
CA GLY A 287 -3.05 -25.27 21.68
C GLY A 287 -2.33 -24.65 22.88
N GLY A 288 -2.55 -23.36 23.17
CA GLY A 288 -1.98 -22.68 24.34
C GLY A 288 -2.65 -23.07 25.66
N ASP A 289 -1.93 -22.94 26.78
CA ASP A 289 -2.41 -23.29 28.11
C ASP A 289 -3.63 -22.45 28.56
N LEU A 290 -3.76 -21.22 28.06
CA LEU A 290 -4.95 -20.38 28.30
C LEU A 290 -6.16 -20.97 27.56
N GLN A 291 -6.01 -21.33 26.30
CA GLN A 291 -7.08 -21.91 25.50
C GLN A 291 -7.49 -23.31 26.00
N GLN A 292 -6.54 -24.10 26.53
CA GLN A 292 -6.79 -25.41 27.10
C GLN A 292 -7.36 -25.37 28.54
N GLY A 293 -7.51 -24.16 29.11
CA GLY A 293 -8.00 -24.01 30.50
C GLY A 293 -6.99 -24.42 31.58
N VAL A 294 -5.72 -24.65 31.21
CA VAL A 294 -4.63 -24.93 32.17
C VAL A 294 -4.32 -23.68 33.00
N ILE A 295 -4.42 -22.53 32.36
CA ILE A 295 -4.31 -21.23 33.02
C ILE A 295 -5.71 -20.62 33.11
N ALA A 296 -6.12 -20.27 34.33
CA ALA A 296 -7.39 -19.57 34.53
C ALA A 296 -7.30 -18.11 34.09
N THR A 297 -8.42 -17.57 33.61
CA THR A 297 -8.55 -16.15 33.33
C THR A 297 -8.44 -15.31 34.62
N ILE A 298 -7.80 -14.16 34.53
CA ILE A 298 -7.51 -13.31 35.71
C ILE A 298 -8.75 -12.49 36.09
N SER A 299 -9.53 -12.06 35.11
CA SER A 299 -10.66 -11.17 35.29
C SER A 299 -11.99 -11.86 34.93
N LEU A 300 -13.05 -11.55 35.68
CA LEU A 300 -14.41 -11.97 35.33
C LEU A 300 -14.87 -11.28 34.05
N GLN A 301 -14.45 -10.02 33.83
CA GLN A 301 -14.80 -9.23 32.67
C GLN A 301 -13.66 -8.29 32.30
N ASP A 302 -13.05 -8.54 31.15
CA ASP A 302 -11.95 -7.74 30.64
C ASP A 302 -12.40 -6.35 30.12
N ALA A 303 -11.44 -5.47 29.92
CA ALA A 303 -11.68 -4.16 29.34
C ALA A 303 -12.24 -4.26 27.91
N LEU A 304 -12.96 -3.23 27.46
CA LEU A 304 -13.51 -3.17 26.11
C LEU A 304 -12.42 -3.27 25.03
N SER A 305 -11.22 -2.77 25.29
CA SER A 305 -10.07 -2.89 24.36
C SER A 305 -9.66 -4.33 24.05
N ILE A 306 -10.13 -5.31 24.83
CA ILE A 306 -10.01 -6.74 24.57
C ILE A 306 -11.33 -7.30 24.04
N ARG A 307 -12.42 -7.08 24.76
CA ARG A 307 -13.71 -7.70 24.44
C ARG A 307 -14.32 -7.26 23.12
N THR A 308 -14.00 -6.05 22.65
CA THR A 308 -14.51 -5.51 21.38
C THR A 308 -13.51 -5.64 20.23
N VAL A 309 -12.43 -6.38 20.38
CA VAL A 309 -11.48 -6.66 19.28
C VAL A 309 -12.23 -7.19 18.05
N PRO A 310 -13.06 -8.24 18.11
CA PRO A 310 -13.74 -8.74 16.90
C PRO A 310 -14.64 -7.70 16.23
N GLN A 311 -15.29 -6.84 16.99
CA GLN A 311 -16.18 -5.81 16.46
C GLN A 311 -15.42 -4.68 15.77
N VAL A 312 -14.27 -4.27 16.31
CA VAL A 312 -13.46 -3.15 15.76
C VAL A 312 -12.55 -3.64 14.63
N HIS A 313 -11.79 -4.71 14.87
CA HIS A 313 -10.94 -5.29 13.84
C HIS A 313 -11.78 -5.86 12.67
N GLY A 314 -13.01 -6.33 12.96
CA GLY A 314 -13.94 -6.75 11.92
C GLY A 314 -14.31 -5.65 10.93
N VAL A 315 -14.40 -4.40 11.39
CA VAL A 315 -14.60 -3.26 10.47
C VAL A 315 -13.33 -3.02 9.64
N LEU A 316 -12.12 -3.26 10.21
CA LEU A 316 -10.87 -3.18 9.45
C LEU A 316 -10.82 -4.23 8.34
N HIS A 317 -11.24 -5.47 8.60
CA HIS A 317 -11.41 -6.51 7.58
C HIS A 317 -12.33 -6.05 6.44
N GLN A 318 -13.47 -5.42 6.78
CA GLN A 318 -14.44 -4.97 5.79
C GLN A 318 -13.89 -3.86 4.91
N VAL A 319 -13.33 -2.78 5.48
CA VAL A 319 -12.81 -1.67 4.68
C VAL A 319 -11.62 -2.08 3.82
N ALA A 320 -10.81 -3.07 4.24
CA ALA A 320 -9.76 -3.63 3.41
C ALA A 320 -10.32 -4.40 2.20
N SER A 321 -11.40 -5.16 2.40
CA SER A 321 -12.10 -5.84 1.29
C SER A 321 -12.72 -4.85 0.31
N ASP A 322 -13.44 -3.84 0.81
CA ASP A 322 -14.09 -2.82 -0.01
C ASP A 322 -13.06 -2.06 -0.86
N LEU A 323 -11.92 -1.70 -0.27
CA LEU A 323 -10.84 -1.02 -0.99
C LEU A 323 -10.30 -1.87 -2.15
N ARG A 324 -10.09 -3.18 -1.95
CA ARG A 324 -9.65 -4.08 -3.02
C ARG A 324 -10.66 -4.18 -4.16
N GLU A 325 -11.95 -4.24 -3.84
CA GLU A 325 -13.02 -4.30 -4.85
C GLU A 325 -13.05 -3.02 -5.69
N ILE A 326 -13.01 -1.85 -5.05
CA ILE A 326 -12.93 -0.55 -5.72
C ILE A 326 -11.71 -0.48 -6.64
N LEU A 327 -10.53 -0.84 -6.14
CA LEU A 327 -9.30 -0.82 -6.93
C LEU A 327 -9.35 -1.78 -8.12
N THR A 328 -9.99 -2.93 -7.96
CA THR A 328 -10.15 -3.89 -9.05
C THR A 328 -11.04 -3.33 -10.17
N VAL A 329 -12.04 -2.54 -9.84
CA VAL A 329 -12.87 -1.84 -10.84
C VAL A 329 -12.06 -0.75 -11.53
N GLU A 330 -11.40 0.12 -10.75
CA GLU A 330 -10.66 1.27 -11.27
C GLU A 330 -9.50 0.87 -12.20
N LEU A 331 -8.75 -0.18 -11.85
CA LEU A 331 -7.64 -0.70 -12.67
C LEU A 331 -8.10 -1.26 -14.02
N ASN A 332 -9.34 -1.71 -14.12
CA ASN A 332 -9.89 -2.41 -15.29
C ASN A 332 -10.96 -1.59 -16.01
N SER A 333 -10.98 -0.27 -15.80
CA SER A 333 -11.94 0.64 -16.40
C SER A 333 -11.25 1.73 -17.22
N PRO A 334 -11.82 2.13 -18.37
CA PRO A 334 -11.40 3.30 -19.10
C PRO A 334 -11.98 4.55 -18.44
N THR A 335 -11.13 5.28 -17.69
CA THR A 335 -11.54 6.43 -16.87
C THR A 335 -11.21 7.79 -17.49
N ASP A 336 -10.88 7.83 -18.75
CA ASP A 336 -10.47 9.04 -19.47
C ASP A 336 -11.64 9.99 -19.78
N ASN A 337 -11.34 11.28 -19.84
CA ASN A 337 -12.25 12.30 -20.36
C ASN A 337 -11.55 13.13 -21.47
N PRO A 338 -12.15 13.18 -22.67
CA PRO A 338 -13.33 12.47 -23.12
C PRO A 338 -13.06 10.98 -23.36
N LEU A 339 -14.07 10.16 -23.16
CA LEU A 339 -14.05 8.72 -23.42
C LEU A 339 -14.23 8.46 -24.91
N VAL A 340 -13.40 7.61 -25.48
CA VAL A 340 -13.55 7.10 -26.85
C VAL A 340 -14.46 5.87 -26.82
N ASP A 341 -15.65 6.01 -27.41
CA ASP A 341 -16.59 4.91 -27.65
C ASP A 341 -16.26 4.27 -29.01
N VAL A 342 -15.48 3.19 -28.94
CA VAL A 342 -14.97 2.50 -30.14
C VAL A 342 -16.09 1.89 -30.99
N GLU A 343 -17.14 1.37 -30.34
CA GLU A 343 -18.24 0.69 -31.03
C GLU A 343 -19.15 1.70 -31.75
N ALA A 344 -19.43 2.85 -31.12
CA ALA A 344 -20.22 3.90 -31.75
C ALA A 344 -19.38 4.81 -32.66
N GLY A 345 -18.06 4.73 -32.63
CA GLY A 345 -17.16 5.59 -33.41
C GLY A 345 -17.20 7.07 -33.00
N VAL A 346 -17.45 7.38 -31.73
CA VAL A 346 -17.62 8.76 -31.23
C VAL A 346 -16.81 9.00 -29.97
N VAL A 347 -16.65 10.29 -29.65
CA VAL A 347 -15.98 10.73 -28.41
C VAL A 347 -17.04 11.35 -27.49
N ARG A 348 -17.05 10.96 -26.21
CA ARG A 348 -18.07 11.38 -25.24
C ARG A 348 -17.43 12.09 -24.05
N PRO A 349 -17.86 13.31 -23.70
CA PRO A 349 -17.51 13.92 -22.42
C PRO A 349 -18.02 13.05 -21.26
N THR A 350 -17.18 12.88 -20.22
CA THR A 350 -17.52 12.05 -19.06
C THR A 350 -16.84 12.54 -17.78
N GLY A 351 -17.38 12.14 -16.64
CA GLY A 351 -16.79 12.33 -15.31
C GLY A 351 -16.13 11.07 -14.74
N ASN A 352 -15.92 10.01 -15.55
CA ASN A 352 -15.37 8.72 -15.06
C ASN A 352 -13.95 8.81 -14.50
N PHE A 353 -13.27 9.93 -14.71
CA PHE A 353 -12.01 10.20 -14.03
C PHE A 353 -12.18 10.54 -12.54
N SER A 354 -13.39 10.76 -12.03
CA SER A 354 -13.63 11.06 -10.62
C SER A 354 -13.64 9.78 -9.79
N VAL A 355 -12.69 9.66 -8.87
CA VAL A 355 -12.54 8.50 -7.96
C VAL A 355 -12.98 8.86 -6.53
N LEU A 356 -14.15 9.49 -6.39
CA LEU A 356 -14.68 9.86 -5.07
C LEU A 356 -14.88 8.64 -4.17
N GLU A 357 -15.31 7.51 -4.74
CA GLU A 357 -15.50 6.26 -4.00
C GLU A 357 -14.19 5.78 -3.37
N LEU A 358 -13.07 5.84 -4.09
CA LEU A 358 -11.75 5.57 -3.55
C LEU A 358 -11.37 6.53 -2.43
N ALA A 359 -11.66 7.83 -2.57
CA ALA A 359 -11.38 8.82 -1.52
C ALA A 359 -12.15 8.52 -0.23
N ILE A 360 -13.44 8.22 -0.33
CA ILE A 360 -14.30 7.86 0.81
C ILE A 360 -13.84 6.54 1.45
N SER A 361 -13.46 5.54 0.65
CA SER A 361 -12.91 4.28 1.17
C SER A 361 -11.60 4.50 1.94
N ALA A 362 -10.70 5.34 1.42
CA ALA A 362 -9.47 5.73 2.10
C ALA A 362 -9.75 6.48 3.43
N GLU A 363 -10.76 7.34 3.46
CA GLU A 363 -11.20 8.05 4.68
C GLU A 363 -11.80 7.10 5.70
N SER A 364 -12.65 6.19 5.27
CA SER A 364 -13.23 5.14 6.12
C SER A 364 -12.14 4.27 6.73
N THR A 365 -11.13 3.91 5.95
CA THR A 365 -9.96 3.17 6.43
C THR A 365 -9.22 3.92 7.53
N ARG A 366 -8.93 5.23 7.36
CA ARG A 366 -8.27 6.03 8.38
C ARG A 366 -9.09 6.16 9.67
N LEU A 367 -10.41 6.31 9.55
CA LEU A 367 -11.31 6.34 10.70
C LEU A 367 -11.23 5.03 11.49
N VAL A 368 -11.25 3.89 10.81
CA VAL A 368 -11.15 2.57 11.42
C VAL A 368 -9.78 2.36 12.06
N LEU A 369 -8.69 2.75 11.39
CA LEU A 369 -7.34 2.68 11.94
C LEU A 369 -7.19 3.51 13.23
N ALA A 370 -7.86 4.66 13.34
CA ALA A 370 -7.90 5.42 14.59
C ALA A 370 -8.58 4.63 15.72
N HIS A 371 -9.66 3.87 15.44
CA HIS A 371 -10.29 2.99 16.43
C HIS A 371 -9.39 1.82 16.82
N VAL A 372 -8.75 1.15 15.87
CA VAL A 372 -7.77 0.08 16.14
C VAL A 372 -6.63 0.61 17.01
N GLY A 373 -6.08 1.79 16.66
CA GLY A 373 -5.03 2.45 17.44
C GLY A 373 -5.47 2.80 18.86
N MET A 374 -6.72 3.24 19.07
CA MET A 374 -7.25 3.49 20.41
C MET A 374 -7.33 2.21 21.25
N LEU A 375 -7.74 1.08 20.65
CA LEU A 375 -7.74 -0.21 21.36
C LEU A 375 -6.31 -0.65 21.70
N ALA A 376 -5.39 -0.57 20.74
CA ALA A 376 -3.99 -0.91 20.94
C ALA A 376 -3.36 -0.09 22.08
N GLU A 377 -3.58 1.23 22.11
CA GLU A 377 -3.06 2.11 23.17
C GLU A 377 -3.57 1.70 24.55
N ARG A 378 -4.85 1.33 24.68
CA ARG A 378 -5.42 0.83 25.95
C ARG A 378 -4.84 -0.51 26.36
N ARG A 379 -4.61 -1.42 25.41
CA ARG A 379 -3.94 -2.70 25.66
C ARG A 379 -2.48 -2.48 26.08
N ILE A 380 -1.76 -1.57 25.42
CA ILE A 380 -0.40 -1.15 25.80
C ILE A 380 -0.37 -0.65 27.25
N ALA A 381 -1.32 0.19 27.67
CA ALA A 381 -1.40 0.67 29.04
C ALA A 381 -1.58 -0.49 30.04
N SER A 382 -2.42 -1.47 29.73
CA SER A 382 -2.63 -2.66 30.54
C SER A 382 -1.37 -3.54 30.62
N LEU A 383 -0.66 -3.71 29.49
CA LEU A 383 0.60 -4.43 29.42
C LEU A 383 1.70 -3.76 30.27
N VAL A 384 1.79 -2.43 30.23
CA VAL A 384 2.72 -1.68 31.10
C VAL A 384 2.44 -1.91 32.58
N GLN A 385 1.17 -1.93 32.99
CA GLN A 385 0.80 -2.27 34.37
C GLN A 385 1.23 -3.70 34.69
N ARG A 386 1.01 -4.64 33.77
CA ARG A 386 1.42 -6.05 33.95
C ARG A 386 2.93 -6.18 34.09
N VAL A 387 3.72 -5.59 33.18
CA VAL A 387 5.19 -5.63 33.23
C VAL A 387 5.72 -5.02 34.53
N ARG A 388 5.16 -3.90 34.99
CA ARG A 388 5.54 -3.26 36.26
C ARG A 388 5.23 -4.12 37.47
N SER A 389 4.11 -4.85 37.48
CA SER A 389 3.75 -5.73 38.59
C SER A 389 4.62 -6.98 38.63
N ASP A 390 5.07 -7.48 37.49
CA ASP A 390 5.87 -8.70 37.39
C ASP A 390 7.38 -8.46 37.57
N ARG A 391 7.86 -7.21 37.46
CA ARG A 391 9.27 -6.82 37.65
C ARG A 391 9.41 -5.71 38.68
N PRO A 392 9.84 -6.01 39.91
CA PRO A 392 10.21 -5.00 40.92
C PRO A 392 11.26 -4.03 40.38
N LEU A 393 11.28 -2.77 40.90
CA LEU A 393 12.19 -1.73 40.43
C LEU A 393 13.67 -2.16 40.51
N VAL A 394 14.04 -2.94 41.54
CA VAL A 394 15.41 -3.46 41.69
C VAL A 394 15.81 -4.35 40.53
N ASP A 395 14.90 -5.22 40.07
CA ASP A 395 15.14 -6.12 38.94
C ASP A 395 15.22 -5.34 37.61
N GLN A 396 14.42 -4.28 37.47
CA GLN A 396 14.49 -3.39 36.28
C GLN A 396 15.84 -2.66 36.24
N ILE A 397 16.35 -2.17 37.38
CA ILE A 397 17.66 -1.51 37.47
C ILE A 397 18.76 -2.51 37.15
N ALA A 398 18.70 -3.72 37.71
CA ALA A 398 19.66 -4.78 37.43
C ALA A 398 19.71 -5.17 35.96
N ALA A 399 18.54 -5.35 35.33
CA ALA A 399 18.43 -5.65 33.92
C ALA A 399 19.00 -4.51 33.04
N ALA A 400 18.69 -3.26 33.33
CA ALA A 400 19.21 -2.10 32.61
C ALA A 400 20.73 -1.94 32.75
N SER A 401 21.32 -2.47 33.82
CA SER A 401 22.76 -2.43 34.09
C SER A 401 23.51 -3.65 33.55
N SER A 402 22.78 -4.66 33.06
CA SER A 402 23.35 -5.86 32.46
C SER A 402 23.61 -5.64 30.96
N SER A 403 24.65 -6.30 30.44
CA SER A 403 24.92 -6.29 28.99
C SER A 403 24.08 -7.32 28.23
N ALA A 404 23.15 -8.01 28.88
CA ALA A 404 22.37 -9.11 28.32
C ALA A 404 21.02 -8.63 27.79
N GLY A 405 20.95 -8.36 26.49
CA GLY A 405 19.74 -8.12 25.77
C GLY A 405 19.14 -6.70 25.90
N PHE A 406 18.10 -6.45 25.13
CA PHE A 406 17.35 -5.19 25.13
C PHE A 406 16.29 -5.19 26.24
N LEU A 407 16.24 -4.14 27.03
CA LEU A 407 15.17 -3.91 28.01
C LEU A 407 14.08 -3.03 27.38
N THR A 408 12.88 -3.56 27.21
CA THR A 408 11.74 -2.82 26.67
C THR A 408 11.34 -1.66 27.59
N PRO A 409 11.48 -0.40 27.15
CA PRO A 409 11.14 0.75 28.00
C PRO A 409 9.62 0.87 28.16
N VAL A 410 9.11 0.82 29.40
CA VAL A 410 7.67 1.02 29.67
C VAL A 410 7.18 2.42 29.29
N ILE A 411 8.08 3.39 29.10
CA ILE A 411 7.77 4.74 28.60
C ILE A 411 7.29 4.73 27.14
N LEU A 412 7.44 3.63 26.40
CA LEU A 412 6.85 3.45 25.06
C LEU A 412 5.32 3.65 25.04
N ALA A 413 4.65 3.51 26.19
CA ALA A 413 3.24 3.89 26.34
C ALA A 413 2.98 5.38 26.04
N ASN A 414 3.91 6.26 26.36
CA ASN A 414 3.79 7.69 26.06
C ASN A 414 3.94 7.93 24.55
N THR A 415 4.87 7.22 23.90
CA THR A 415 5.02 7.23 22.44
C THR A 415 3.75 6.72 21.76
N ALA A 416 3.18 5.61 22.24
CA ALA A 416 1.93 5.07 21.73
C ALA A 416 0.78 6.08 21.84
N SER A 417 0.67 6.77 22.97
CA SER A 417 -0.36 7.80 23.15
C SER A 417 -0.20 8.95 22.14
N GLN A 418 1.03 9.40 21.86
CA GLN A 418 1.28 10.41 20.82
C GLN A 418 0.89 9.92 19.42
N VAL A 419 1.24 8.68 19.08
CA VAL A 419 0.91 8.09 17.78
C VAL A 419 -0.61 8.01 17.58
N VAL A 420 -1.38 7.67 18.63
CA VAL A 420 -2.85 7.67 18.58
C VAL A 420 -3.41 9.08 18.35
N VAL A 421 -2.81 10.12 18.92
CA VAL A 421 -3.20 11.51 18.62
C VAL A 421 -3.01 11.80 17.12
N ARG A 422 -1.90 11.33 16.51
CA ARG A 422 -1.67 11.47 15.07
C ARG A 422 -2.73 10.72 14.26
N LEU A 423 -3.07 9.47 14.62
CA LEU A 423 -4.13 8.69 13.95
C LEU A 423 -5.49 9.39 14.00
N LYS A 424 -5.86 9.95 15.17
CA LYS A 424 -7.11 10.73 15.30
C LYS A 424 -7.11 11.97 14.42
N HIS A 425 -5.98 12.62 14.23
CA HIS A 425 -5.84 13.74 13.32
C HIS A 425 -6.00 13.30 11.86
N LEU A 426 -5.38 12.20 11.48
CA LEU A 426 -5.48 11.62 10.13
C LEU A 426 -6.89 11.11 9.79
N ALA A 427 -7.73 10.81 10.79
CA ALA A 427 -9.11 10.39 10.59
C ALA A 427 -10.06 11.49 10.10
N ASN A 428 -9.61 12.75 10.04
CA ASN A 428 -10.44 13.83 9.50
C ASN A 428 -10.64 13.66 7.98
N PRO A 429 -11.85 13.96 7.47
CA PRO A 429 -12.14 13.89 6.05
C PRO A 429 -11.36 14.95 5.27
N LEU A 430 -10.89 14.60 4.08
CA LEU A 430 -10.19 15.45 3.13
C LEU A 430 -11.02 15.70 1.86
N SER A 431 -11.87 14.74 1.47
CA SER A 431 -12.68 14.81 0.25
C SER A 431 -13.65 16.00 0.23
N THR A 432 -14.07 16.47 1.40
CA THR A 432 -14.95 17.65 1.55
C THR A 432 -14.21 18.98 1.63
N ALA A 433 -12.88 18.97 1.62
CA ALA A 433 -12.05 20.17 1.71
C ALA A 433 -11.66 20.76 0.34
N GLY A 434 -12.20 20.22 -0.75
CA GLY A 434 -11.94 20.68 -2.10
C GLY A 434 -12.43 22.11 -2.34
N THR A 435 -11.69 22.85 -3.17
CA THR A 435 -12.06 24.19 -3.63
C THR A 435 -12.18 24.19 -5.15
N THR A 436 -13.00 25.10 -5.69
CA THR A 436 -13.14 25.29 -7.13
C THR A 436 -11.83 25.78 -7.74
N VAL A 437 -11.38 25.13 -8.81
CA VAL A 437 -10.19 25.51 -9.59
C VAL A 437 -10.52 25.58 -11.09
N GLY A 438 -9.55 25.92 -11.94
CA GLY A 438 -9.73 25.93 -13.40
C GLY A 438 -10.82 26.92 -13.88
N ASP A 439 -10.90 28.11 -13.28
CA ASP A 439 -11.92 29.14 -13.59
C ASP A 439 -13.37 28.58 -13.51
N GLY A 440 -13.64 27.71 -12.56
CA GLY A 440 -14.95 27.14 -12.32
C GLY A 440 -15.30 25.90 -13.16
N VAL A 441 -14.38 25.40 -13.96
CA VAL A 441 -14.59 24.14 -14.71
C VAL A 441 -14.46 22.94 -13.80
N GLU A 442 -13.53 22.99 -12.85
CA GLU A 442 -13.31 21.99 -11.82
C GLU A 442 -13.90 22.47 -10.50
N ASP A 443 -15.24 22.48 -10.40
CA ASP A 443 -16.01 22.95 -9.25
C ASP A 443 -16.30 21.85 -8.22
N HIS A 444 -15.86 20.60 -8.49
CA HIS A 444 -15.87 19.48 -7.59
C HIS A 444 -14.59 18.64 -7.75
N SER A 445 -14.01 18.20 -6.63
CA SER A 445 -12.80 17.38 -6.61
C SER A 445 -12.84 16.36 -5.48
N SER A 446 -12.27 15.17 -5.71
CA SER A 446 -12.33 14.06 -4.75
C SER A 446 -11.26 14.15 -3.66
N GLN A 447 -10.18 14.90 -3.85
CA GLN A 447 -8.98 14.90 -3.00
C GLN A 447 -8.39 13.49 -2.78
N ALA A 448 -8.64 12.54 -3.68
CA ALA A 448 -8.28 11.13 -3.51
C ALA A 448 -6.78 10.93 -3.30
N PHE A 449 -5.94 11.66 -4.03
CA PHE A 449 -4.48 11.58 -3.90
C PHE A 449 -4.01 11.90 -2.48
N ALA A 450 -4.51 12.99 -1.91
CA ALA A 450 -4.20 13.39 -0.54
C ALA A 450 -4.80 12.40 0.48
N ALA A 451 -6.03 11.92 0.24
CA ALA A 451 -6.70 10.94 1.10
C ALA A 451 -5.92 9.62 1.16
N VAL A 452 -5.43 9.12 0.03
CA VAL A 452 -4.62 7.89 -0.03
C VAL A 452 -3.26 8.07 0.65
N LEU A 453 -2.56 9.19 0.41
CA LEU A 453 -1.29 9.49 1.11
C LEU A 453 -1.47 9.54 2.64
N ALA A 454 -2.55 10.16 3.11
CA ALA A 454 -2.87 10.16 4.54
C ALA A 454 -3.21 8.75 5.07
N THR A 455 -3.76 7.87 4.22
CA THR A 455 -4.03 6.48 4.59
C THR A 455 -2.73 5.67 4.73
N VAL A 456 -1.76 5.86 3.84
CA VAL A 456 -0.41 5.27 3.98
C VAL A 456 0.20 5.66 5.32
N GLU A 457 0.15 6.94 5.69
CA GLU A 457 0.66 7.43 6.97
C GLU A 457 -0.09 6.83 8.18
N ALA A 458 -1.40 6.62 8.06
CA ALA A 458 -2.19 5.99 9.11
C ALA A 458 -1.88 4.50 9.27
N ILE A 459 -1.59 3.78 8.18
CA ILE A 459 -1.12 2.40 8.21
C ILE A 459 0.22 2.32 8.95
N GLU A 460 1.21 3.13 8.57
CA GLU A 460 2.53 3.19 9.23
C GLU A 460 2.42 3.49 10.73
N ALA A 461 1.59 4.45 11.10
CA ALA A 461 1.35 4.80 12.49
C ALA A 461 0.73 3.62 13.28
N THR A 462 -0.17 2.86 12.66
CA THR A 462 -0.77 1.68 13.30
C THR A 462 0.25 0.55 13.45
N GLU A 463 1.10 0.32 12.46
CA GLU A 463 2.20 -0.67 12.56
C GLU A 463 3.15 -0.36 13.71
N ILE A 464 3.48 0.92 13.94
CA ILE A 464 4.29 1.34 15.09
C ILE A 464 3.59 0.97 16.41
N LEU A 465 2.28 1.20 16.54
CA LEU A 465 1.52 0.82 17.73
C LEU A 465 1.53 -0.69 17.96
N LEU A 466 1.32 -1.48 16.90
CA LEU A 466 1.34 -2.93 16.99
C LEU A 466 2.73 -3.46 17.39
N ALA A 467 3.81 -2.86 16.89
CA ALA A 467 5.17 -3.22 17.29
C ALA A 467 5.46 -2.91 18.76
N ILE A 468 5.00 -1.76 19.26
CA ILE A 468 5.11 -1.39 20.69
C ILE A 468 4.29 -2.37 21.55
N GLU A 469 3.05 -2.68 21.16
CA GLU A 469 2.20 -3.64 21.84
C GLU A 469 2.87 -5.02 21.90
N THR A 470 3.43 -5.47 20.78
CA THR A 470 4.13 -6.75 20.66
C THR A 470 5.33 -6.85 21.60
N LEU A 471 6.17 -5.82 21.68
CA LEU A 471 7.32 -5.79 22.60
C LEU A 471 6.89 -5.94 24.05
N LEU A 472 5.88 -5.19 24.48
CA LEU A 472 5.38 -5.24 25.86
C LEU A 472 4.66 -6.55 26.16
N ALA A 473 3.95 -7.13 25.18
CA ALA A 473 3.32 -8.44 25.33
C ALA A 473 4.36 -9.54 25.44
N ALA A 474 5.43 -9.49 24.65
CA ALA A 474 6.55 -10.44 24.72
C ALA A 474 7.22 -10.41 26.08
N ASP A 475 7.48 -9.23 26.63
CA ASP A 475 8.05 -9.05 27.96
C ASP A 475 7.14 -9.65 29.05
N ALA A 476 5.84 -9.37 28.99
CA ALA A 476 4.87 -9.90 29.95
C ALA A 476 4.78 -11.44 29.89
N LEU A 477 4.77 -12.01 28.67
CA LEU A 477 4.77 -13.47 28.47
C LEU A 477 6.06 -14.11 28.97
N SER A 478 7.22 -13.55 28.68
CA SER A 478 8.52 -14.04 29.14
C SER A 478 8.62 -14.05 30.67
N ALA A 479 8.14 -12.99 31.33
CA ALA A 479 8.06 -12.92 32.79
C ALA A 479 7.10 -13.97 33.36
N ASP A 480 5.95 -14.21 32.73
CA ASP A 480 4.98 -15.22 33.18
C ASP A 480 5.53 -16.65 33.00
N ILE A 481 6.22 -16.92 31.88
CA ILE A 481 6.90 -18.21 31.62
C ILE A 481 7.97 -18.46 32.68
N ALA A 482 8.83 -17.47 32.96
CA ALA A 482 9.88 -17.59 33.97
C ALA A 482 9.31 -17.85 35.38
N ARG A 483 8.23 -17.18 35.77
CA ARG A 483 7.58 -17.34 37.07
C ARG A 483 6.91 -18.70 37.23
N ARG A 484 6.33 -19.27 36.17
CA ARG A 484 5.65 -20.57 36.18
C ARG A 484 6.61 -21.75 35.99
N GLY A 485 7.83 -21.51 35.50
CA GLY A 485 8.79 -22.53 35.08
C GLY A 485 8.51 -23.08 33.67
N SER A 486 7.25 -23.13 33.24
CA SER A 486 6.84 -23.47 31.86
C SER A 486 5.43 -22.93 31.56
N ARG A 487 5.19 -22.58 30.32
CA ARG A 487 3.87 -22.22 29.78
C ARG A 487 3.88 -22.47 28.28
N ARG A 488 2.86 -23.16 27.78
CA ARG A 488 2.63 -23.30 26.34
C ARG A 488 1.77 -22.17 25.84
N LEU A 489 2.27 -21.45 24.86
CA LEU A 489 1.55 -20.40 24.13
C LEU A 489 0.80 -21.01 22.95
N GLY A 490 -0.25 -20.32 22.48
CA GLY A 490 -0.92 -20.67 21.25
C GLY A 490 0.01 -20.62 20.04
N ILE A 491 -0.27 -21.38 18.99
CA ILE A 491 0.66 -21.59 17.87
C ILE A 491 1.12 -20.30 17.21
N GLY A 492 0.22 -19.36 16.93
CA GLY A 492 0.56 -18.07 16.33
C GLY A 492 1.29 -17.16 17.33
N VAL A 493 0.83 -17.14 18.58
CA VAL A 493 1.46 -16.36 19.66
C VAL A 493 2.87 -16.85 19.95
N ALA A 494 3.10 -18.18 19.96
CA ALA A 494 4.42 -18.77 20.18
C ALA A 494 5.42 -18.36 19.08
N GLY A 495 4.99 -18.36 17.83
CA GLY A 495 5.83 -17.93 16.70
C GLY A 495 6.26 -16.49 16.82
N LEU A 496 5.32 -15.57 17.05
CA LEU A 496 5.64 -14.13 17.20
C LEU A 496 6.46 -13.87 18.46
N HIS A 497 6.09 -14.48 19.61
CA HIS A 497 6.86 -14.34 20.86
C HIS A 497 8.30 -14.79 20.69
N GLY A 498 8.52 -15.99 20.09
CA GLY A 498 9.86 -16.53 19.85
C GLY A 498 10.70 -15.58 18.99
N ALA A 499 10.16 -15.11 17.86
CA ALA A 499 10.86 -14.18 16.98
C ALA A 499 11.26 -12.88 17.67
N VAL A 500 10.41 -12.31 18.54
CA VAL A 500 10.72 -11.09 19.29
C VAL A 500 11.76 -11.34 20.39
N VAL A 501 11.66 -12.48 21.09
CA VAL A 501 12.65 -12.85 22.13
C VAL A 501 14.02 -13.10 21.52
N ASP A 502 14.08 -13.77 20.37
CA ASP A 502 15.35 -14.00 19.66
C ASP A 502 15.97 -12.67 19.22
N LEU A 503 15.17 -11.78 18.61
CA LEU A 503 15.62 -10.44 18.23
C LEU A 503 16.16 -9.66 19.45
N THR A 504 15.35 -9.53 20.51
CA THR A 504 15.71 -8.70 21.68
C THR A 504 16.88 -9.28 22.48
N SER A 505 17.06 -10.61 22.47
CA SER A 505 18.21 -11.28 23.10
C SER A 505 19.50 -11.09 22.31
N ALA A 506 19.42 -11.01 20.98
CA ALA A 506 20.57 -10.76 20.11
C ALA A 506 21.04 -9.29 20.12
N LEU A 507 20.15 -8.37 20.53
CA LEU A 507 20.47 -6.95 20.63
C LEU A 507 21.22 -6.63 21.91
N GLY A 508 22.21 -5.72 21.83
CA GLY A 508 22.95 -5.24 22.99
C GLY A 508 22.16 -4.20 23.80
N SER A 509 22.58 -3.95 25.02
CA SER A 509 22.00 -2.92 25.89
C SER A 509 22.19 -1.47 25.37
N ALA A 510 22.98 -1.28 24.31
CA ALA A 510 23.20 0.01 23.66
C ALA A 510 22.11 0.36 22.62
N GLU A 511 21.27 -0.59 22.23
CA GLU A 511 20.19 -0.35 21.25
C GLU A 511 19.13 0.58 21.84
N VAL A 512 18.63 1.49 21.01
CA VAL A 512 17.54 2.41 21.39
C VAL A 512 16.18 1.88 20.93
N ALA A 513 15.13 2.27 21.64
CA ALA A 513 13.77 1.78 21.38
C ALA A 513 13.31 2.00 19.94
N HIS A 514 13.75 3.09 19.29
CA HIS A 514 13.42 3.37 17.88
C HIS A 514 13.88 2.22 16.97
N ASP A 515 15.15 1.84 17.05
CA ASP A 515 15.72 0.81 16.16
C ASP A 515 15.07 -0.56 16.41
N VAL A 516 14.71 -0.85 17.65
CA VAL A 516 14.05 -2.11 18.00
C VAL A 516 12.61 -2.15 17.49
N VAL A 517 11.84 -1.08 17.64
CA VAL A 517 10.48 -0.97 17.10
C VAL A 517 10.49 -1.15 15.57
N GLU A 518 11.45 -0.50 14.88
CA GLU A 518 11.58 -0.63 13.43
C GLU A 518 11.94 -2.07 12.97
N LYS A 519 12.69 -2.81 13.79
CA LYS A 519 13.00 -4.23 13.53
C LYS A 519 11.81 -5.17 13.86
N VAL A 520 10.97 -4.81 14.83
CA VAL A 520 9.80 -5.61 15.22
C VAL A 520 8.64 -5.48 14.21
N ARG A 521 8.44 -4.33 13.58
CA ARG A 521 7.38 -4.13 12.59
C ARG A 521 7.35 -5.24 11.51
N PRO A 522 8.45 -5.53 10.78
CA PRO A 522 8.45 -6.60 9.79
C PRO A 522 8.26 -8.00 10.40
N LEU A 523 8.73 -8.26 11.63
CA LEU A 523 8.50 -9.54 12.29
C LEU A 523 7.01 -9.82 12.54
N VAL A 524 6.26 -8.79 12.97
CA VAL A 524 4.81 -8.90 13.15
C VAL A 524 4.13 -9.25 11.83
N ALA A 525 4.48 -8.55 10.74
CA ALA A 525 3.93 -8.77 9.42
C ALA A 525 4.24 -10.19 8.88
N ILE A 526 5.50 -10.64 9.03
CA ILE A 526 5.93 -11.99 8.61
C ILE A 526 5.18 -13.07 9.41
N ALA A 527 5.11 -12.94 10.74
CA ALA A 527 4.42 -13.91 11.59
C ALA A 527 2.92 -13.99 11.28
N ALA A 528 2.27 -12.86 11.06
CA ALA A 528 0.86 -12.78 10.72
C ALA A 528 0.57 -13.41 9.35
N THR A 529 1.41 -13.14 8.35
CA THR A 529 1.29 -13.71 7.01
C THR A 529 1.54 -15.23 7.02
N ALA A 530 2.53 -15.70 7.76
CA ALA A 530 2.82 -17.13 7.91
C ALA A 530 1.65 -17.89 8.54
N MET A 531 0.95 -17.30 9.50
CA MET A 531 -0.25 -17.87 10.11
C MET A 531 -1.39 -18.01 9.11
N SER A 532 -1.67 -16.96 8.32
CA SER A 532 -2.71 -16.96 7.31
C SER A 532 -2.42 -17.91 6.15
N GLY A 533 -1.15 -18.21 5.86
CA GLY A 533 -0.71 -19.16 4.84
C GLY A 533 -1.13 -20.60 5.13
N HIS A 534 -1.51 -20.92 6.36
CA HIS A 534 -2.21 -22.17 6.68
C HIS A 534 -3.69 -22.13 6.26
N ALA A 535 -4.31 -20.96 6.19
CA ALA A 535 -5.71 -20.75 5.80
C ALA A 535 -5.88 -20.33 4.32
N LEU A 536 -4.90 -19.59 3.76
CA LEU A 536 -4.91 -19.10 2.37
C LEU A 536 -3.87 -19.89 1.54
N ARG A 537 -4.10 -21.19 1.35
CA ARG A 537 -3.31 -22.00 0.40
C ARG A 537 -3.66 -21.60 -1.04
N ASP A 538 -3.28 -20.42 -1.42
CA ASP A 538 -3.14 -20.12 -2.84
C ASP A 538 -1.70 -20.46 -3.26
N ALA A 539 -1.56 -21.53 -4.03
CA ALA A 539 -0.31 -22.22 -4.36
C ALA A 539 0.76 -21.33 -5.05
N THR A 540 0.43 -20.10 -5.41
CA THR A 540 1.29 -19.18 -6.13
C THR A 540 2.27 -18.42 -5.23
N TRP A 541 1.93 -18.11 -3.98
CA TRP A 541 2.83 -17.40 -3.08
C TRP A 541 4.01 -18.26 -2.62
N HIS A 542 3.76 -19.53 -2.28
CA HIS A 542 4.79 -20.48 -1.83
C HIS A 542 5.83 -20.78 -2.93
N ALA A 543 5.39 -20.95 -4.19
CA ALA A 543 6.30 -21.23 -5.30
C ALA A 543 7.26 -20.07 -5.63
N GLN A 544 6.89 -18.83 -5.30
CA GLN A 544 7.71 -17.64 -5.55
C GLN A 544 8.60 -17.24 -4.35
N HIS A 545 8.34 -17.80 -3.15
CA HIS A 545 8.98 -17.37 -1.91
C HIS A 545 9.51 -18.55 -1.07
N GLU A 546 9.70 -19.73 -1.66
CA GLU A 546 10.31 -20.90 -0.99
C GLU A 546 11.66 -20.57 -0.32
N HIS A 547 12.40 -19.61 -0.89
CA HIS A 547 13.66 -19.12 -0.32
C HIS A 547 13.51 -18.26 0.94
N LEU A 548 12.29 -17.81 1.30
CA LEU A 548 12.02 -17.05 2.54
C LEU A 548 11.64 -17.98 3.71
N SER A 549 11.21 -19.21 3.44
CA SER A 549 10.92 -20.20 4.47
C SER A 549 12.17 -20.59 5.27
N ASP A 550 13.35 -20.41 4.69
CA ASP A 550 14.65 -20.71 5.30
C ASP A 550 15.28 -19.48 6.02
N THR A 551 14.59 -18.33 6.05
CA THR A 551 15.08 -17.13 6.73
C THR A 551 14.76 -17.22 8.22
N THR A 552 15.80 -17.38 9.03
CA THR A 552 15.66 -17.38 10.49
C THR A 552 15.66 -15.94 11.05
N PRO A 553 15.10 -15.72 12.26
CA PRO A 553 15.22 -14.42 12.94
C PRO A 553 16.65 -13.91 13.07
N ALA A 554 17.64 -14.80 13.16
CA ALA A 554 19.06 -14.47 13.20
C ALA A 554 19.53 -13.80 11.88
N ASP A 555 19.02 -14.22 10.73
CA ASP A 555 19.38 -13.61 9.43
C ASP A 555 18.91 -12.15 9.31
N LEU A 556 17.90 -11.76 10.09
CA LEU A 556 17.36 -10.38 10.13
C LEU A 556 18.15 -9.45 11.07
N VAL A 557 18.90 -10.03 12.01
CA VAL A 557 19.71 -9.27 12.99
C VAL A 557 21.02 -8.81 12.36
N ASP A 558 21.67 -9.69 11.58
CA ASP A 558 23.02 -9.44 11.06
C ASP A 558 23.04 -8.57 9.80
N ASP A 559 22.02 -8.64 8.95
CA ASP A 559 21.90 -7.78 7.77
C ASP A 559 20.45 -7.61 7.29
N PRO A 560 19.77 -6.55 7.71
CA PRO A 560 18.45 -6.18 7.14
C PRO A 560 18.48 -5.93 5.63
N GLY A 561 19.68 -5.68 5.06
CA GLY A 561 19.91 -5.57 3.62
C GLY A 561 20.02 -6.92 2.91
N ALA A 562 20.43 -8.00 3.61
CA ALA A 562 20.53 -9.33 3.02
C ALA A 562 19.17 -9.87 2.59
N LEU A 563 18.11 -9.54 3.33
CA LEU A 563 16.73 -9.85 2.92
C LEU A 563 16.40 -9.17 1.58
N ARG A 564 16.84 -7.91 1.39
CA ARG A 564 16.69 -7.18 0.12
C ARG A 564 17.48 -7.81 -1.02
N HIS A 565 18.65 -8.38 -0.73
CA HIS A 565 19.51 -9.00 -1.74
C HIS A 565 18.98 -10.39 -2.15
N ARG A 566 18.44 -11.16 -1.20
CA ARG A 566 17.81 -12.46 -1.46
C ARG A 566 16.46 -12.32 -2.16
N LEU A 567 15.69 -11.24 -1.85
CA LEU A 567 14.46 -10.89 -2.55
C LEU A 567 14.71 -10.41 -4.00
N ARG A 568 15.93 -9.99 -4.34
CA ARG A 568 16.30 -9.60 -5.72
C ARG A 568 16.74 -10.76 -6.60
N GLY A 569 16.80 -12.00 -6.07
CA GLY A 569 17.32 -13.16 -6.78
C GLY A 569 18.82 -13.02 -7.00
N SER A 570 19.62 -13.96 -6.55
CA SER A 570 20.98 -14.10 -7.00
C SER A 570 20.97 -14.27 -8.51
N SER A 571 21.61 -13.31 -9.19
CA SER A 571 21.96 -13.36 -10.62
C SER A 571 22.66 -14.65 -11.00
#